data_4c1a741edefbd310c6bca4d9b97b7fa2
#
_entry.id   4c1a741edefbd310c6bca4d9b97b7fa2
#
_cell.length_a   1.000
_cell.length_b   1.000
_cell.length_c   1.000
_cell.angle_alpha   90.00
_cell.angle_beta   90.00
_cell.angle_gamma   90.00
#
_symmetry.space_group_name_H-M   'P 1'
#
loop_
_entity.id
_entity.type
_entity.pdbx_description
1 polymer ?
#
loop_
_entity_poly.entity_id
_entity_poly.type
_entity_poly.pdbx_seq_one_letter_code
_entity_poly.pdbx_strand_id
1 'polypeptide(L)'
;NESFAPQNVLCSRYEHNDDCTSYTFYLRDGVSFSDGSSLTASDVLATLRRAQESERYSARFANVASMRTSNGALIVNLMRADSAFPALLDIPIVKSGSEKNTVPLGTGPYLFVTDSDGACLKQNPDWHSDVTLPFERIELRAVKDTDTASYLFSSREVHLLSADLTSSTGDLRSADTALTDYATANMIYLGFNTQRAPLSD
;
A
#
# COMPACT_ATOMS: atom_id res chain seq x y z
N ASN A 1 -1.99 9.28 6.72
CA ASN A 1 -2.78 10.21 7.51
C ASN A 1 -3.24 11.38 6.64
N GLU A 2 -4.12 12.23 7.13
CA GLU A 2 -4.70 13.37 6.38
C GLU A 2 -3.65 14.37 5.89
N SER A 3 -2.47 14.41 6.50
CA SER A 3 -1.37 15.29 6.09
C SER A 3 -0.46 14.71 5.02
N PHE A 4 -0.70 13.47 4.55
CA PHE A 4 0.20 12.70 3.67
C PHE A 4 1.63 12.55 4.20
N ALA A 5 1.87 12.83 5.48
CA ALA A 5 3.18 12.62 6.09
C ALA A 5 3.45 11.12 6.28
N PRO A 6 4.65 10.63 5.96
CA PRO A 6 5.01 9.23 6.15
C PRO A 6 4.96 8.85 7.64
N GLN A 7 4.45 7.67 7.93
CA GLN A 7 4.47 7.07 9.26
C GLN A 7 5.29 5.80 9.24
N ASN A 8 6.10 5.60 10.27
CA ASN A 8 6.91 4.42 10.42
C ASN A 8 6.02 3.22 10.80
N VAL A 9 5.86 2.25 9.92
CA VAL A 9 5.11 1.00 10.14
C VAL A 9 6.08 -0.14 10.37
N LEU A 10 6.79 -0.59 9.35
CA LEU A 10 7.80 -1.65 9.42
C LEU A 10 9.20 -1.12 9.77
N CYS A 11 9.44 0.16 9.53
CA CYS A 11 10.63 0.88 9.93
C CYS A 11 10.41 1.45 11.34
N SER A 12 11.34 1.22 12.26
CA SER A 12 11.31 1.84 13.61
C SER A 12 11.80 3.28 13.58
N ARG A 13 12.84 3.54 12.80
CA ARG A 13 13.44 4.84 12.56
C ARG A 13 14.25 4.83 11.28
N TYR A 14 14.52 6.01 10.73
CA TYR A 14 15.50 6.18 9.66
C TYR A 14 16.41 7.37 9.95
N GLU A 15 17.57 7.34 9.34
CA GLU A 15 18.59 8.39 9.41
C GLU A 15 18.97 8.76 7.96
N HIS A 16 19.43 9.97 7.76
CA HIS A 16 19.98 10.43 6.51
C HIS A 16 21.22 11.30 6.72
N ASN A 17 22.06 11.42 5.70
CA ASN A 17 23.14 12.39 5.70
C ASN A 17 22.60 13.83 5.53
N ASP A 18 23.45 14.84 5.77
CA ASP A 18 23.05 16.25 5.74
C ASP A 18 22.47 16.67 4.37
N ASP A 19 22.95 16.05 3.31
CA ASP A 19 22.53 16.35 1.93
C ASP A 19 21.29 15.58 1.48
N CYS A 20 20.68 14.75 2.34
CA CYS A 20 19.54 13.89 1.99
C CYS A 20 19.78 13.03 0.72
N THR A 21 21.01 12.55 0.51
CA THR A 21 21.40 11.67 -0.60
C THR A 21 21.61 10.21 -0.17
N SER A 22 21.67 9.94 1.13
CA SER A 22 21.83 8.59 1.68
C SER A 22 20.91 8.41 2.87
N TYR A 23 20.13 7.33 2.85
CA TYR A 23 19.16 6.95 3.88
C TYR A 23 19.50 5.59 4.45
N THR A 24 19.41 5.45 5.77
CA THR A 24 19.51 4.17 6.49
C THR A 24 18.22 3.93 7.25
N PHE A 25 17.52 2.86 6.89
CA PHE A 25 16.25 2.47 7.52
C PHE A 25 16.48 1.28 8.45
N TYR A 26 16.10 1.44 9.71
CA TYR A 26 16.17 0.40 10.73
C TYR A 26 14.81 -0.24 10.89
N LEU A 27 14.73 -1.55 10.74
CA LEU A 27 13.46 -2.26 10.85
C LEU A 27 12.99 -2.32 12.31
N ARG A 28 11.69 -2.50 12.45
CA ARG A 28 11.07 -2.79 13.74
C ARG A 28 11.36 -4.23 14.11
N ASP A 29 11.74 -4.47 15.37
CA ASP A 29 11.91 -5.80 15.91
C ASP A 29 10.55 -6.50 16.10
N GLY A 30 10.55 -7.83 16.07
CA GLY A 30 9.36 -8.65 16.34
C GLY A 30 8.30 -8.65 15.22
N VAL A 31 8.62 -8.12 14.04
CA VAL A 31 7.70 -8.21 12.90
C VAL A 31 7.83 -9.57 12.23
N SER A 32 6.70 -10.27 12.09
CA SER A 32 6.62 -11.57 11.42
C SER A 32 5.75 -11.52 10.17
N PHE A 33 6.10 -12.35 9.20
CA PHE A 33 5.23 -12.66 8.06
C PHE A 33 4.08 -13.59 8.49
N SER A 34 3.09 -13.74 7.62
CA SER A 34 1.90 -14.58 7.84
C SER A 34 2.19 -16.08 8.00
N ASP A 35 3.44 -16.53 7.84
CA ASP A 35 3.91 -17.88 8.12
C ASP A 35 4.74 -17.97 9.42
N GLY A 36 4.75 -16.91 10.22
CA GLY A 36 5.51 -16.82 11.48
C GLY A 36 6.99 -16.53 11.32
N SER A 37 7.53 -16.49 10.10
CA SER A 37 8.95 -16.14 9.89
C SER A 37 9.20 -14.64 10.07
N SER A 38 10.36 -14.29 10.62
CA SER A 38 10.72 -12.91 10.90
C SER A 38 10.97 -12.10 9.62
N LEU A 39 10.55 -10.83 9.62
CA LEU A 39 10.91 -9.85 8.60
C LEU A 39 12.39 -9.50 8.68
N THR A 40 13.07 -9.50 7.54
CA THR A 40 14.48 -9.12 7.42
C THR A 40 14.69 -7.96 6.44
N ALA A 41 15.81 -7.24 6.59
CA ALA A 41 16.20 -6.20 5.62
C ALA A 41 16.40 -6.76 4.20
N SER A 42 16.71 -8.06 4.09
CA SER A 42 16.84 -8.74 2.79
C SER A 42 15.49 -8.90 2.09
N ASP A 43 14.41 -9.17 2.83
CA ASP A 43 13.05 -9.25 2.28
C ASP A 43 12.59 -7.87 1.78
N VAL A 44 12.87 -6.82 2.56
CA VAL A 44 12.58 -5.43 2.17
C VAL A 44 13.35 -5.08 0.89
N LEU A 45 14.68 -5.35 0.85
CA LEU A 45 15.50 -5.09 -0.33
C LEU A 45 14.99 -5.84 -1.56
N ALA A 46 14.63 -7.12 -1.43
CA ALA A 46 14.10 -7.93 -2.52
C ALA A 46 12.79 -7.35 -3.07
N THR A 47 11.87 -6.96 -2.18
CA THR A 47 10.61 -6.32 -2.58
C THR A 47 10.85 -4.99 -3.29
N LEU A 48 11.72 -4.11 -2.76
CA LEU A 48 11.99 -2.80 -3.36
C LEU A 48 12.70 -2.92 -4.73
N ARG A 49 13.58 -3.90 -4.92
CA ARG A 49 14.18 -4.18 -6.23
C ARG A 49 13.14 -4.59 -7.26
N ARG A 50 12.20 -5.45 -6.90
CA ARG A 50 11.07 -5.81 -7.77
C ARG A 50 10.15 -4.62 -8.05
N ALA A 51 9.90 -3.79 -7.04
CA ALA A 51 9.14 -2.56 -7.22
C ALA A 51 9.81 -1.58 -8.19
N GLN A 52 11.13 -1.47 -8.13
CA GLN A 52 11.94 -0.68 -9.07
C GLN A 52 11.78 -1.13 -10.54
N GLU A 53 11.55 -2.43 -10.76
CA GLU A 53 11.34 -3.01 -12.09
C GLU A 53 9.87 -3.04 -12.54
N SER A 54 8.93 -2.71 -11.65
CA SER A 54 7.49 -2.78 -11.93
C SER A 54 6.96 -1.50 -12.60
N GLU A 55 6.03 -1.64 -13.53
CA GLU A 55 5.36 -0.50 -14.16
C GLU A 55 4.70 0.44 -13.14
N ARG A 56 4.17 -0.12 -12.04
CA ARG A 56 3.44 0.63 -11.02
C ARG A 56 4.34 1.52 -10.16
N TYR A 57 5.55 1.03 -9.81
CA TYR A 57 6.38 1.68 -8.80
C TYR A 57 7.71 2.21 -9.33
N SER A 58 8.14 1.83 -10.54
CA SER A 58 9.46 2.18 -11.09
C SER A 58 9.77 3.68 -11.04
N ALA A 59 8.77 4.53 -11.30
CA ALA A 59 8.94 5.99 -11.26
C ALA A 59 9.38 6.52 -9.88
N ARG A 60 8.99 5.85 -8.78
CA ARG A 60 9.39 6.22 -7.42
C ARG A 60 10.87 6.00 -7.14
N PHE A 61 11.51 5.13 -7.92
CA PHE A 61 12.92 4.78 -7.81
C PHE A 61 13.82 5.49 -8.84
N ALA A 62 13.27 6.40 -9.63
CA ALA A 62 14.02 7.11 -10.68
C ALA A 62 15.26 7.87 -10.15
N ASN A 63 15.24 8.27 -8.87
CA ASN A 63 16.37 8.95 -8.20
C ASN A 63 17.27 8.00 -7.40
N VAL A 64 16.98 6.69 -7.37
CA VAL A 64 17.76 5.72 -6.58
C VAL A 64 18.99 5.28 -7.35
N ALA A 65 20.17 5.55 -6.78
CA ALA A 65 21.46 5.12 -7.32
C ALA A 65 21.79 3.68 -6.91
N SER A 66 21.53 3.31 -5.65
CA SER A 66 21.77 1.95 -5.15
C SER A 66 20.96 1.63 -3.90
N MET A 67 20.68 0.34 -3.71
CA MET A 67 20.07 -0.20 -2.50
C MET A 67 20.86 -1.42 -2.03
N ARG A 68 21.14 -1.49 -0.74
CA ARG A 68 21.84 -2.62 -0.10
C ARG A 68 21.42 -2.80 1.35
N THR A 69 21.73 -3.93 1.92
CA THR A 69 21.58 -4.19 3.36
C THR A 69 22.94 -4.18 4.06
N SER A 70 22.96 -3.71 5.29
CA SER A 70 24.13 -3.76 6.16
C SER A 70 23.68 -3.78 7.62
N ASN A 71 24.21 -4.71 8.42
CA ASN A 71 23.91 -4.83 9.85
C ASN A 71 22.40 -4.85 10.16
N GLY A 72 21.61 -5.55 9.37
CA GLY A 72 20.15 -5.64 9.54
C GLY A 72 19.36 -4.40 9.11
N ALA A 73 20.02 -3.35 8.61
CA ALA A 73 19.37 -2.15 8.08
C ALA A 73 19.36 -2.14 6.55
N LEU A 74 18.40 -1.42 5.97
CA LEU A 74 18.36 -1.10 4.56
C LEU A 74 19.05 0.26 4.33
N ILE A 75 19.98 0.30 3.39
CA ILE A 75 20.67 1.53 2.97
C ILE A 75 20.25 1.84 1.53
N VAL A 76 19.80 3.07 1.30
CA VAL A 76 19.43 3.58 -0.02
C VAL A 76 20.26 4.83 -0.31
N ASN A 77 20.95 4.85 -1.44
CA ASN A 77 21.66 6.03 -1.93
C ASN A 77 20.91 6.60 -3.13
N LEU A 78 20.79 7.92 -3.17
CA LEU A 78 20.12 8.67 -4.23
C LEU A 78 21.16 9.36 -5.13
N MET A 79 20.79 9.60 -6.38
CA MET A 79 21.61 10.36 -7.33
C MET A 79 21.59 11.87 -7.03
N ARG A 80 20.52 12.37 -6.43
CA ARG A 80 20.30 13.77 -6.07
C ARG A 80 19.61 13.85 -4.72
N ALA A 81 19.81 14.95 -3.99
CA ALA A 81 19.14 15.25 -2.74
C ALA A 81 17.61 15.16 -2.86
N ASP A 82 16.96 14.45 -1.94
CA ASP A 82 15.50 14.32 -1.89
C ASP A 82 15.05 14.04 -0.46
N SER A 83 14.65 15.07 0.27
CA SER A 83 14.17 14.98 1.64
C SER A 83 12.79 14.31 1.75
N ALA A 84 12.05 14.20 0.65
CA ALA A 84 10.73 13.55 0.59
C ALA A 84 10.80 12.06 0.25
N PHE A 85 12.00 11.53 -0.06
CA PHE A 85 12.18 10.13 -0.47
C PHE A 85 11.50 9.09 0.43
N PRO A 86 11.52 9.20 1.79
CA PRO A 86 10.84 8.23 2.65
C PRO A 86 9.33 8.07 2.36
N ALA A 87 8.66 9.12 1.88
CA ALA A 87 7.24 9.07 1.52
C ALA A 87 6.96 8.21 0.27
N LEU A 88 7.97 7.91 -0.54
CA LEU A 88 7.85 7.06 -1.72
C LEU A 88 7.88 5.56 -1.40
N LEU A 89 8.20 5.19 -0.15
CA LEU A 89 8.39 3.81 0.30
C LEU A 89 7.12 3.19 0.94
N ASP A 90 5.94 3.73 0.68
CA ASP A 90 4.64 3.14 1.05
C ASP A 90 4.29 1.93 0.15
N ILE A 91 5.20 0.98 0.08
CA ILE A 91 5.14 -0.21 -0.77
C ILE A 91 4.91 -1.44 0.11
N PRO A 92 3.89 -2.28 -0.19
CA PRO A 92 3.66 -3.52 0.55
C PRO A 92 4.88 -4.44 0.46
N ILE A 93 5.44 -4.81 1.61
CA ILE A 93 6.57 -5.74 1.68
C ILE A 93 6.04 -7.17 1.70
N VAL A 94 6.61 -8.01 0.83
CA VAL A 94 6.32 -9.44 0.76
C VAL A 94 7.59 -10.25 1.06
N LYS A 95 7.39 -11.42 1.65
CA LYS A 95 8.51 -12.34 1.95
C LYS A 95 9.21 -12.76 0.68
N SER A 96 10.53 -12.67 0.68
CA SER A 96 11.36 -13.13 -0.44
C SER A 96 11.13 -14.61 -0.71
N GLY A 97 10.88 -14.95 -1.98
CA GLY A 97 10.54 -16.30 -2.42
C GLY A 97 9.05 -16.64 -2.41
N SER A 98 8.18 -15.80 -1.81
CA SER A 98 6.71 -16.00 -1.81
C SER A 98 5.98 -15.22 -2.91
N GLU A 99 6.68 -14.44 -3.70
CA GLU A 99 6.13 -13.51 -4.69
C GLU A 99 5.29 -14.17 -5.78
N LYS A 100 5.56 -15.43 -6.07
CA LYS A 100 4.84 -16.21 -7.09
C LYS A 100 3.68 -17.01 -6.52
N ASN A 101 3.49 -16.99 -5.21
CA ASN A 101 2.36 -17.65 -4.58
C ASN A 101 1.06 -16.94 -5.01
N THR A 102 -0.04 -17.69 -5.08
CA THR A 102 -1.38 -17.12 -5.30
C THR A 102 -1.69 -16.03 -4.27
N VAL A 103 -1.23 -16.24 -3.03
CA VAL A 103 -1.27 -15.25 -1.95
C VAL A 103 0.16 -15.10 -1.42
N PRO A 104 0.86 -14.02 -1.76
CA PRO A 104 2.18 -13.75 -1.20
C PRO A 104 2.12 -13.53 0.32
N LEU A 105 3.19 -13.91 1.02
CA LEU A 105 3.28 -13.75 2.47
C LEU A 105 3.59 -12.29 2.82
N GLY A 106 2.72 -11.67 3.61
CA GLY A 106 2.83 -10.29 4.07
C GLY A 106 2.91 -10.20 5.59
N THR A 107 3.04 -8.98 6.12
CA THR A 107 3.13 -8.66 7.56
C THR A 107 1.89 -7.90 8.05
N GLY A 108 0.79 -7.97 7.32
CA GLY A 108 -0.42 -7.19 7.56
C GLY A 108 -1.25 -7.69 8.76
N PRO A 109 -2.25 -6.88 9.19
CA PRO A 109 -3.13 -7.21 10.31
C PRO A 109 -4.08 -8.38 10.04
N TYR A 110 -4.30 -8.69 8.77
CA TYR A 110 -5.19 -9.77 8.35
C TYR A 110 -4.50 -10.73 7.39
N LEU A 111 -4.85 -12.01 7.52
CA LEU A 111 -4.45 -13.11 6.64
C LEU A 111 -5.55 -13.36 5.61
N PHE A 112 -5.20 -13.42 4.33
CA PHE A 112 -6.13 -13.86 3.30
C PHE A 112 -6.26 -15.39 3.36
N VAL A 113 -7.49 -15.86 3.48
CA VAL A 113 -7.83 -17.29 3.58
C VAL A 113 -8.96 -17.60 2.61
N THR A 114 -8.92 -18.78 2.02
CA THR A 114 -10.05 -19.35 1.27
C THR A 114 -10.50 -20.61 1.97
N ASP A 115 -11.74 -20.66 2.37
CA ASP A 115 -12.37 -21.82 3.02
C ASP A 115 -13.67 -22.23 2.30
N SER A 116 -14.49 -23.09 2.92
CA SER A 116 -15.74 -23.58 2.35
C SER A 116 -16.75 -22.47 2.03
N ASP A 117 -16.68 -21.35 2.77
CA ASP A 117 -17.61 -20.23 2.67
C ASP A 117 -17.12 -19.18 1.67
N GLY A 118 -15.87 -19.31 1.19
CA GLY A 118 -15.27 -18.43 0.19
C GLY A 118 -14.00 -17.73 0.65
N ALA A 119 -13.67 -16.61 0.00
CA ALA A 119 -12.51 -15.81 0.35
C ALA A 119 -12.81 -14.89 1.54
N CYS A 120 -11.91 -14.84 2.50
CA CYS A 120 -12.05 -13.97 3.67
C CYS A 120 -10.69 -13.48 4.16
N LEU A 121 -10.73 -12.46 5.02
CA LEU A 121 -9.61 -11.99 5.81
C LEU A 121 -9.84 -12.38 7.26
N LYS A 122 -8.88 -13.08 7.86
CA LYS A 122 -8.86 -13.43 9.28
C LYS A 122 -7.78 -12.63 10.00
N GLN A 123 -8.02 -12.28 11.25
CA GLN A 123 -7.00 -11.61 12.06
C GLN A 123 -5.67 -12.37 12.02
N ASN A 124 -4.58 -11.62 11.90
CA ASN A 124 -3.23 -12.17 12.03
C ASN A 124 -2.85 -12.18 13.53
N PRO A 125 -2.73 -13.34 14.17
CA PRO A 125 -2.39 -13.42 15.59
C PRO A 125 -0.97 -12.91 15.89
N ASP A 126 -0.09 -12.94 14.87
CA ASP A 126 1.31 -12.52 14.98
C ASP A 126 1.53 -11.07 14.47
N TRP A 127 0.43 -10.30 14.35
CA TRP A 127 0.58 -8.91 13.92
C TRP A 127 1.30 -8.08 14.99
N HIS A 128 2.32 -7.36 14.56
CA HIS A 128 3.29 -6.66 15.41
C HIS A 128 2.77 -5.41 16.15
N SER A 129 1.50 -5.07 15.99
CA SER A 129 0.90 -3.87 16.60
C SER A 129 -0.08 -4.26 17.70
N ASP A 130 -0.07 -3.49 18.80
CA ASP A 130 -0.99 -3.66 19.94
C ASP A 130 -2.41 -3.09 19.66
N VAL A 131 -2.66 -2.60 18.45
CA VAL A 131 -3.99 -2.07 18.07
C VAL A 131 -4.98 -3.22 17.99
N THR A 132 -6.07 -3.11 18.75
CA THR A 132 -7.18 -4.05 18.64
C THR A 132 -7.85 -3.93 17.28
N LEU A 133 -7.88 -5.02 16.53
CA LEU A 133 -8.55 -5.07 15.23
C LEU A 133 -10.07 -5.14 15.43
N PRO A 134 -10.85 -4.40 14.62
CA PRO A 134 -12.29 -4.27 14.81
C PRO A 134 -13.09 -5.56 14.50
N PHE A 135 -12.55 -6.44 13.65
CA PHE A 135 -13.23 -7.63 13.19
C PHE A 135 -12.30 -8.84 13.23
N GLU A 136 -12.77 -9.97 13.73
CA GLU A 136 -12.03 -11.24 13.69
C GLU A 136 -11.96 -11.81 12.28
N ARG A 137 -13.01 -11.60 11.50
CA ARG A 137 -13.17 -12.10 10.13
C ARG A 137 -13.90 -11.08 9.26
N ILE A 138 -13.44 -10.91 8.03
CA ILE A 138 -14.05 -10.04 7.00
C ILE A 138 -14.28 -10.90 5.76
N GLU A 139 -15.55 -11.12 5.40
CA GLU A 139 -15.91 -11.82 4.18
C GLU A 139 -15.64 -10.96 2.96
N LEU A 140 -15.07 -11.55 1.91
CA LEU A 140 -14.80 -10.87 0.65
C LEU A 140 -15.80 -11.33 -0.40
N ARG A 141 -16.56 -10.40 -0.95
CA ARG A 141 -17.53 -10.66 -2.02
C ARG A 141 -16.98 -10.12 -3.34
N ALA A 142 -16.71 -11.02 -4.28
CA ALA A 142 -16.36 -10.63 -5.63
C ALA A 142 -17.62 -10.15 -6.37
N VAL A 143 -17.53 -8.97 -6.99
CA VAL A 143 -18.62 -8.36 -7.78
C VAL A 143 -18.13 -8.07 -9.20
N LYS A 144 -19.05 -8.10 -10.18
CA LYS A 144 -18.72 -7.91 -11.60
C LYS A 144 -18.55 -6.43 -11.95
N ASP A 145 -19.38 -5.60 -11.36
CA ASP A 145 -19.51 -4.18 -11.70
C ASP A 145 -20.03 -3.37 -10.51
N THR A 146 -19.98 -2.06 -10.66
CA THR A 146 -20.39 -1.09 -9.64
C THR A 146 -21.90 -1.16 -9.35
N ASP A 147 -22.73 -1.46 -10.33
CA ASP A 147 -24.18 -1.54 -10.13
C ASP A 147 -24.54 -2.72 -9.25
N THR A 148 -23.92 -3.87 -9.50
CA THR A 148 -24.04 -5.06 -8.64
C THR A 148 -23.55 -4.78 -7.22
N ALA A 149 -22.40 -4.08 -7.07
CA ALA A 149 -21.86 -3.70 -5.78
C ALA A 149 -22.84 -2.79 -5.01
N SER A 150 -23.39 -1.79 -5.68
CA SER A 150 -24.38 -0.86 -5.12
C SER A 150 -25.66 -1.57 -4.70
N TYR A 151 -26.14 -2.52 -5.50
CA TYR A 151 -27.31 -3.33 -5.17
C TYR A 151 -27.07 -4.18 -3.91
N LEU A 152 -25.95 -4.91 -3.85
CA LEU A 152 -25.59 -5.74 -2.69
C LEU A 152 -25.40 -4.93 -1.42
N PHE A 153 -24.87 -3.71 -1.54
CA PHE A 153 -24.76 -2.79 -0.42
C PHE A 153 -26.14 -2.31 0.03
N SER A 154 -27.02 -1.93 -0.88
CA SER A 154 -28.39 -1.47 -0.58
C SER A 154 -29.25 -2.58 0.01
N SER A 155 -29.06 -3.83 -0.43
CA SER A 155 -29.75 -5.01 0.12
C SER A 155 -29.15 -5.52 1.44
N ARG A 156 -28.08 -4.88 1.95
CA ARG A 156 -27.35 -5.26 3.17
C ARG A 156 -26.67 -6.64 3.10
N GLU A 157 -26.42 -7.15 1.91
CA GLU A 157 -25.59 -8.33 1.69
C GLU A 157 -24.10 -8.00 1.78
N VAL A 158 -23.74 -6.73 1.56
CA VAL A 158 -22.41 -6.17 1.76
C VAL A 158 -22.51 -4.99 2.71
N HIS A 159 -21.63 -4.92 3.72
CA HIS A 159 -21.68 -3.92 4.79
C HIS A 159 -20.65 -2.80 4.61
N LEU A 160 -19.62 -3.03 3.81
CA LEU A 160 -18.59 -2.03 3.48
C LEU A 160 -18.38 -2.03 1.97
N LEU A 161 -18.46 -0.86 1.37
CA LEU A 161 -18.18 -0.63 -0.04
C LEU A 161 -17.22 0.55 -0.18
N SER A 162 -16.12 0.36 -0.92
CA SER A 162 -15.26 1.45 -1.34
C SER A 162 -15.66 1.88 -2.75
N ALA A 163 -15.95 3.17 -2.93
CA ALA A 163 -16.39 3.72 -4.20
C ALA A 163 -15.52 4.93 -4.59
N ASP A 164 -15.21 5.04 -5.87
CA ASP A 164 -14.59 6.24 -6.44
C ASP A 164 -15.69 7.25 -6.75
N LEU A 165 -15.71 8.37 -6.02
CA LEU A 165 -16.71 9.43 -6.18
C LEU A 165 -16.56 10.21 -7.49
N THR A 166 -15.48 10.00 -8.24
CA THR A 166 -15.31 10.59 -9.59
C THR A 166 -16.03 9.81 -10.68
N SER A 167 -16.44 8.58 -10.39
CA SER A 167 -17.30 7.76 -11.25
C SER A 167 -18.75 7.89 -10.80
N SER A 168 -19.69 7.74 -11.73
CA SER A 168 -21.13 7.78 -11.42
C SER A 168 -21.55 6.50 -10.70
N THR A 169 -21.38 6.48 -9.39
CA THR A 169 -21.68 5.33 -8.53
C THR A 169 -23.14 5.26 -8.06
N GLY A 170 -24.03 6.08 -8.61
CA GLY A 170 -25.40 6.20 -8.11
C GLY A 170 -25.44 6.86 -6.71
N ASP A 171 -26.64 7.05 -6.17
CA ASP A 171 -26.80 7.58 -4.83
C ASP A 171 -26.70 6.45 -3.80
N LEU A 172 -25.50 6.28 -3.24
CA LEU A 172 -25.22 5.29 -2.17
C LEU A 172 -25.66 5.80 -0.78
N ARG A 173 -26.19 7.02 -0.70
CA ARG A 173 -26.62 7.63 0.56
C ARG A 173 -28.01 7.12 0.95
N SER A 174 -28.09 6.51 2.11
CA SER A 174 -29.36 6.16 2.75
C SER A 174 -29.34 6.59 4.22
N ALA A 175 -30.50 6.60 4.87
CA ALA A 175 -30.61 6.98 6.27
C ALA A 175 -29.74 6.14 7.22
N ASP A 176 -29.42 4.91 6.83
CA ASP A 176 -28.66 3.94 7.63
C ASP A 176 -27.20 3.77 7.13
N THR A 177 -26.71 4.66 6.29
CA THR A 177 -25.36 4.59 5.71
C THR A 177 -24.44 5.63 6.34
N ALA A 178 -23.34 5.19 6.94
CA ALA A 178 -22.25 6.07 7.31
C ALA A 178 -21.29 6.23 6.11
N LEU A 179 -21.00 7.47 5.76
CA LEU A 179 -20.06 7.82 4.70
C LEU A 179 -18.79 8.39 5.31
N THR A 180 -17.65 7.88 4.91
CA THR A 180 -16.35 8.44 5.25
C THR A 180 -15.63 8.82 3.98
N ASP A 181 -15.41 10.11 3.77
CA ASP A 181 -14.62 10.63 2.66
C ASP A 181 -13.15 10.74 3.09
N TYR A 182 -12.24 10.44 2.18
CA TYR A 182 -10.82 10.70 2.38
C TYR A 182 -10.20 11.28 1.11
N ALA A 183 -9.28 12.20 1.29
CA ALA A 183 -8.54 12.79 0.17
C ALA A 183 -7.55 11.77 -0.39
N THR A 184 -7.42 11.75 -1.73
CA THR A 184 -6.41 10.97 -2.44
C THR A 184 -5.37 11.90 -3.04
N ALA A 185 -4.20 11.35 -3.39
CA ALA A 185 -3.18 12.07 -4.16
C ALA A 185 -3.48 12.06 -5.68
N ASN A 186 -4.62 11.57 -6.11
CA ASN A 186 -5.01 11.56 -7.52
C ASN A 186 -5.29 12.97 -7.99
N MET A 187 -4.73 13.33 -9.12
CA MET A 187 -4.93 14.61 -9.77
C MET A 187 -5.59 14.40 -11.14
N ILE A 188 -6.70 15.08 -11.36
CA ILE A 188 -7.33 15.17 -12.68
C ILE A 188 -6.83 16.46 -13.33
N TYR A 189 -6.28 16.37 -14.53
CA TYR A 189 -5.77 17.53 -15.25
C TYR A 189 -6.19 17.51 -16.71
N LEU A 190 -6.28 18.69 -17.31
CA LEU A 190 -6.48 18.90 -18.73
C LEU A 190 -5.16 19.35 -19.35
N GLY A 191 -4.59 18.50 -20.21
CA GLY A 191 -3.35 18.81 -20.93
C GLY A 191 -3.64 19.41 -22.31
N PHE A 192 -2.98 20.51 -22.65
CA PHE A 192 -3.08 21.15 -23.96
C PHE A 192 -1.80 20.97 -24.76
N ASN A 193 -1.91 20.53 -26.01
CA ASN A 193 -0.78 20.52 -26.93
C ASN A 193 -0.65 21.90 -27.59
N THR A 194 0.14 22.76 -26.98
CA THR A 194 0.40 24.14 -27.46
C THR A 194 1.31 24.21 -28.69
N GLN A 195 1.77 23.06 -29.20
CA GLN A 195 2.57 23.01 -30.44
C GLN A 195 1.74 22.66 -31.67
N ARG A 196 0.43 22.50 -31.53
CA ARG A 196 -0.51 22.23 -32.64
C ARG A 196 -1.67 23.19 -32.63
N ALA A 197 -2.08 23.62 -33.84
CA ALA A 197 -3.31 24.38 -33.99
C ALA A 197 -4.51 23.63 -33.41
N PRO A 198 -5.47 24.31 -32.79
CA PRO A 198 -5.63 25.77 -32.68
C PRO A 198 -4.94 26.39 -31.45
N LEU A 199 -4.12 25.65 -30.71
CA LEU A 199 -3.52 26.07 -29.43
C LEU A 199 -2.06 26.48 -29.57
N SER A 200 -1.56 26.61 -30.80
CA SER A 200 -0.17 27.00 -31.11
C SER A 200 0.02 28.50 -31.36
N ASP A 201 -1.02 29.34 -31.25
CA ASP A 201 -1.00 30.78 -31.46
C ASP A 201 -0.82 31.55 -30.15
#